data_293ab69c3cb82d1154243cb6c7636632
#
_entry.id   293ab69c3cb82d1154243cb6c7636632
#
_cell.length_a   1.000
_cell.length_b   1.000
_cell.length_c   1.000
_cell.angle_alpha   90.00
_cell.angle_beta   90.00
_cell.angle_gamma   90.00
#
_symmetry.space_group_name_H-M   'P 1'
#
loop_
_entity.id
_entity.type
_entity.pdbx_description
1 polymer ?
#
loop_
_entity_poly.entity_id
_entity_poly.type
_entity_poly.pdbx_seq_one_letter_code
_entity_poly.pdbx_strand_id
1 'polypeptide(L)'
;MFVVDDDAAALDSLVMLLKSDGLTPKGFISAHDFLATFDPEARGCVITDLRMPSMDGVELIKALKGVGCILPVIVITGHADVSRAVDAMKAGANDFLEKPYESEQILRAVRACLEDNDAAVDAEAARNRIQRRMDSLTARERQVLDLIMEGASNKVIAARLAISPRTVEIYRANVMSKMRADSLSELIRTTITAGAA
;
A
#
# COMPACT_ATOMS: atom_id res chain seq x y z
N MET A 1 -1.69 -10.65 -10.62
CA MET A 1 -0.42 -10.05 -11.05
C MET A 1 -0.41 -9.82 -12.55
N PHE A 2 0.49 -8.96 -13.05
CA PHE A 2 0.49 -8.51 -14.45
C PHE A 2 1.89 -8.62 -15.04
N VAL A 3 1.99 -9.02 -16.29
CA VAL A 3 3.25 -9.12 -17.06
C VAL A 3 3.09 -8.30 -18.32
N VAL A 4 4.00 -7.37 -18.58
CA VAL A 4 3.98 -6.49 -19.75
C VAL A 4 5.30 -6.62 -20.49
N ASP A 5 5.29 -7.17 -21.69
CA ASP A 5 6.48 -7.36 -22.54
C ASP A 5 6.02 -7.39 -24.00
N ASP A 6 6.64 -6.61 -24.88
CA ASP A 6 6.28 -6.51 -26.29
C ASP A 6 6.78 -7.73 -27.12
N ASP A 7 7.74 -8.49 -26.58
CA ASP A 7 8.12 -9.78 -27.12
C ASP A 7 7.15 -10.88 -26.66
N ALA A 8 6.29 -11.32 -27.56
CA ALA A 8 5.28 -12.34 -27.28
C ALA A 8 5.89 -13.66 -26.75
N ALA A 9 7.08 -14.05 -27.23
CA ALA A 9 7.73 -15.29 -26.78
C ALA A 9 8.27 -15.15 -25.34
N ALA A 10 8.84 -14.00 -25.00
CA ALA A 10 9.29 -13.69 -23.65
C ALA A 10 8.08 -13.62 -22.69
N LEU A 11 7.01 -12.93 -23.10
CA LEU A 11 5.76 -12.82 -22.37
C LEU A 11 5.17 -14.19 -22.05
N ASP A 12 4.99 -15.04 -23.06
CA ASP A 12 4.41 -16.38 -22.90
C ASP A 12 5.27 -17.27 -21.99
N SER A 13 6.60 -17.20 -22.15
CA SER A 13 7.54 -17.97 -21.33
C SER A 13 7.44 -17.56 -19.85
N LEU A 14 7.41 -16.26 -19.58
CA LEU A 14 7.30 -15.73 -18.20
C LEU A 14 5.92 -16.03 -17.59
N VAL A 15 4.85 -15.86 -18.35
CA VAL A 15 3.50 -16.23 -17.93
C VAL A 15 3.41 -17.72 -17.60
N MET A 16 4.02 -18.60 -18.42
CA MET A 16 4.04 -20.03 -18.17
C MET A 16 4.83 -20.37 -16.88
N LEU A 17 5.99 -19.76 -16.69
CA LEU A 17 6.81 -19.95 -15.50
C LEU A 17 6.03 -19.57 -14.23
N LEU A 18 5.40 -18.41 -14.21
CA LEU A 18 4.63 -17.93 -13.07
C LEU A 18 3.40 -18.80 -12.77
N LYS A 19 2.73 -19.31 -13.82
CA LYS A 19 1.63 -20.28 -13.66
C LYS A 19 2.11 -21.61 -13.07
N SER A 20 3.30 -22.07 -13.44
CA SER A 20 3.86 -23.32 -12.89
C SER A 20 4.20 -23.21 -11.39
N ASP A 21 4.42 -21.99 -10.88
CA ASP A 21 4.61 -21.69 -9.47
C ASP A 21 3.28 -21.40 -8.73
N GLY A 22 2.13 -21.67 -9.35
CA GLY A 22 0.80 -21.51 -8.75
C GLY A 22 0.26 -20.07 -8.76
N LEU A 23 0.91 -19.14 -9.45
CA LEU A 23 0.47 -17.77 -9.59
C LEU A 23 -0.54 -17.60 -10.72
N THR A 24 -1.28 -16.50 -10.73
CA THR A 24 -2.28 -16.16 -11.76
C THR A 24 -1.89 -14.91 -12.55
N PRO A 25 -0.87 -14.99 -13.43
CA PRO A 25 -0.44 -13.85 -14.23
C PRO A 25 -1.41 -13.56 -15.37
N LYS A 26 -1.57 -12.28 -15.70
CA LYS A 26 -2.22 -11.78 -16.90
C LYS A 26 -1.18 -11.08 -17.75
N GLY A 27 -0.97 -11.53 -18.99
CA GLY A 27 0.01 -10.99 -19.92
C GLY A 27 -0.57 -9.89 -20.81
N PHE A 28 0.27 -8.92 -21.16
CA PHE A 28 -0.03 -7.79 -22.05
C PHE A 28 1.17 -7.55 -22.97
N ILE A 29 0.92 -7.39 -24.26
CA ILE A 29 1.95 -7.10 -25.25
C ILE A 29 2.27 -5.61 -25.36
N SER A 30 1.56 -4.75 -24.65
CA SER A 30 1.82 -3.30 -24.62
C SER A 30 1.46 -2.69 -23.27
N ALA A 31 2.20 -1.66 -22.89
CA ALA A 31 1.90 -0.85 -21.72
C ALA A 31 0.54 -0.14 -21.83
N HIS A 32 0.14 0.26 -23.04
CA HIS A 32 -1.15 0.92 -23.27
C HIS A 32 -2.33 -0.03 -23.03
N ASP A 33 -2.25 -1.28 -23.53
CA ASP A 33 -3.31 -2.28 -23.32
C ASP A 33 -3.44 -2.64 -21.85
N PHE A 34 -2.32 -2.70 -21.15
CA PHE A 34 -2.32 -2.90 -19.69
C PHE A 34 -3.02 -1.74 -18.99
N LEU A 35 -2.60 -0.48 -19.23
CA LEU A 35 -3.18 0.70 -18.58
C LEU A 35 -4.67 0.87 -18.90
N ALA A 36 -5.11 0.55 -20.12
CA ALA A 36 -6.51 0.63 -20.52
C ALA A 36 -7.43 -0.32 -19.73
N THR A 37 -6.88 -1.39 -19.19
CA THR A 37 -7.64 -2.41 -18.43
C THR A 37 -7.23 -2.49 -16.96
N PHE A 38 -6.33 -1.60 -16.52
CA PHE A 38 -5.81 -1.61 -15.16
C PHE A 38 -6.85 -1.11 -14.16
N ASP A 39 -7.04 -1.88 -13.11
CA ASP A 39 -7.86 -1.50 -11.96
C ASP A 39 -6.95 -1.03 -10.82
N PRO A 40 -7.05 0.23 -10.35
CA PRO A 40 -6.26 0.74 -9.23
C PRO A 40 -6.42 -0.06 -7.93
N GLU A 41 -7.55 -0.74 -7.74
CA GLU A 41 -7.81 -1.62 -6.59
C GLU A 41 -7.21 -3.03 -6.76
N ALA A 42 -6.57 -3.31 -7.89
CA ALA A 42 -5.96 -4.62 -8.16
C ALA A 42 -4.89 -4.96 -7.12
N ARG A 43 -4.73 -6.25 -6.85
CA ARG A 43 -3.69 -6.78 -5.95
C ARG A 43 -2.67 -7.59 -6.74
N GLY A 44 -1.45 -7.64 -6.20
CA GLY A 44 -0.36 -8.42 -6.76
C GLY A 44 0.86 -7.57 -7.09
N CYS A 45 1.55 -7.86 -8.19
CA CYS A 45 2.67 -7.07 -8.69
C CYS A 45 2.60 -6.92 -10.21
N VAL A 46 3.34 -5.95 -10.72
CA VAL A 46 3.56 -5.73 -12.16
C VAL A 46 4.98 -6.13 -12.49
N ILE A 47 5.16 -6.93 -13.53
CA ILE A 47 6.47 -7.19 -14.13
C ILE A 47 6.44 -6.56 -15.52
N THR A 48 7.41 -5.71 -15.82
CA THR A 48 7.45 -5.03 -17.13
C THR A 48 8.84 -5.12 -17.76
N ASP A 49 8.87 -5.33 -19.06
CA ASP A 49 10.11 -5.07 -19.79
C ASP A 49 10.44 -3.57 -19.74
N LEU A 50 11.72 -3.26 -19.75
CA LEU A 50 12.18 -1.87 -19.74
C LEU A 50 12.02 -1.20 -21.10
N ARG A 51 12.29 -1.94 -22.19
CA ARG A 51 12.27 -1.43 -23.56
C ARG A 51 11.04 -1.92 -24.30
N MET A 52 10.02 -1.12 -24.34
CA MET A 52 8.82 -1.41 -25.15
C MET A 52 8.55 -0.25 -26.12
N PRO A 53 7.94 -0.51 -27.30
CA PRO A 53 7.51 0.54 -28.21
C PRO A 53 6.47 1.47 -27.59
N SER A 54 6.46 2.71 -27.98
CA SER A 54 5.47 3.74 -27.63
C SER A 54 5.47 4.19 -26.17
N MET A 55 5.62 3.29 -25.19
CA MET A 55 5.71 3.57 -23.78
C MET A 55 6.69 2.57 -23.15
N ASP A 56 7.80 3.07 -22.63
CA ASP A 56 8.80 2.23 -21.95
C ASP A 56 8.42 1.91 -20.49
N GLY A 57 9.17 0.98 -19.87
CA GLY A 57 8.90 0.57 -18.49
C GLY A 57 8.99 1.71 -17.47
N VAL A 58 9.85 2.71 -17.67
CA VAL A 58 9.97 3.89 -16.80
C VAL A 58 8.72 4.78 -16.92
N GLU A 59 8.24 4.98 -18.13
CA GLU A 59 7.02 5.75 -18.41
C GLU A 59 5.79 5.02 -17.84
N LEU A 60 5.74 3.70 -17.97
CA LEU A 60 4.69 2.88 -17.37
C LEU A 60 4.65 3.03 -15.85
N ILE A 61 5.80 2.96 -15.16
CA ILE A 61 5.88 3.18 -13.71
C ILE A 61 5.34 4.55 -13.32
N LYS A 62 5.72 5.61 -14.05
CA LYS A 62 5.22 6.97 -13.80
C LYS A 62 3.71 7.08 -14.02
N ALA A 63 3.18 6.45 -15.08
CA ALA A 63 1.75 6.42 -15.35
C ALA A 63 0.97 5.70 -14.25
N LEU A 64 1.44 4.55 -13.78
CA LEU A 64 0.85 3.81 -12.66
C LEU A 64 0.81 4.65 -11.39
N LYS A 65 1.89 5.33 -11.05
CA LYS A 65 1.91 6.25 -9.90
C LYS A 65 0.93 7.41 -10.07
N GLY A 66 0.81 7.95 -11.27
CA GLY A 66 -0.12 9.02 -11.59
C GLY A 66 -1.59 8.66 -11.35
N VAL A 67 -1.96 7.38 -11.45
CA VAL A 67 -3.31 6.87 -11.16
C VAL A 67 -3.44 6.31 -9.74
N GLY A 68 -2.44 6.53 -8.87
CA GLY A 68 -2.47 6.08 -7.48
C GLY A 68 -2.23 4.58 -7.28
N CYS A 69 -1.62 3.90 -8.26
CA CYS A 69 -1.28 2.49 -8.14
C CYS A 69 -0.25 2.25 -7.04
N ILE A 70 -0.56 1.33 -6.14
CA ILE A 70 0.31 0.91 -5.03
C ILE A 70 1.02 -0.42 -5.30
N LEU A 71 0.74 -1.05 -6.47
CA LEU A 71 1.37 -2.33 -6.79
C LEU A 71 2.87 -2.17 -6.96
N PRO A 72 3.66 -3.09 -6.39
CA PRO A 72 5.09 -3.15 -6.65
C PRO A 72 5.36 -3.48 -8.12
N VAL A 73 6.40 -2.87 -8.67
CA VAL A 73 6.82 -3.05 -10.06
C VAL A 73 8.23 -3.64 -10.09
N ILE A 74 8.37 -4.76 -10.79
CA ILE A 74 9.65 -5.40 -11.14
C ILE A 74 9.94 -5.09 -12.60
N VAL A 75 11.12 -4.56 -12.87
CA VAL A 75 11.55 -4.24 -14.23
C VAL A 75 12.49 -5.33 -14.75
N ILE A 76 12.25 -5.79 -15.96
CA ILE A 76 13.17 -6.68 -16.68
C ILE A 76 13.95 -5.85 -17.69
N THR A 77 15.27 -6.01 -17.77
CA THR A 77 16.13 -5.19 -18.60
C THR A 77 17.18 -6.01 -19.33
N GLY A 78 17.57 -5.58 -20.54
CA GLY A 78 18.67 -6.20 -21.27
C GLY A 78 20.05 -5.69 -20.78
N HIS A 79 21.09 -6.40 -21.15
CA HIS A 79 22.49 -6.26 -20.69
C HIS A 79 23.12 -4.85 -20.85
N ALA A 80 22.59 -4.00 -21.70
CA ALA A 80 23.14 -2.67 -21.99
C ALA A 80 22.43 -1.51 -21.28
N ASP A 81 21.48 -1.79 -20.38
CA ASP A 81 20.53 -0.80 -19.89
C ASP A 81 20.64 -0.47 -18.39
N VAL A 82 21.81 -0.70 -17.78
CA VAL A 82 22.01 -0.43 -16.33
C VAL A 82 21.66 1.00 -15.95
N SER A 83 21.96 1.99 -16.80
CA SER A 83 21.59 3.38 -16.53
C SER A 83 20.07 3.57 -16.48
N ARG A 84 19.33 2.92 -17.37
CA ARG A 84 17.86 2.96 -17.41
C ARG A 84 17.22 2.15 -16.27
N ALA A 85 17.88 1.06 -15.83
CA ALA A 85 17.46 0.35 -14.63
C ALA A 85 17.52 1.27 -13.39
N VAL A 86 18.58 2.10 -13.28
CA VAL A 86 18.67 3.13 -12.24
C VAL A 86 17.55 4.17 -12.36
N ASP A 87 17.18 4.58 -13.57
CA ASP A 87 16.07 5.50 -13.79
C ASP A 87 14.72 4.87 -13.42
N ALA A 88 14.55 3.58 -13.69
CA ALA A 88 13.37 2.82 -13.26
C ALA A 88 13.26 2.75 -11.73
N MET A 89 14.38 2.48 -11.03
CA MET A 89 14.42 2.50 -9.57
C MET A 89 14.06 3.89 -9.01
N LYS A 90 14.61 4.96 -9.58
CA LYS A 90 14.28 6.35 -9.21
C LYS A 90 12.80 6.68 -9.51
N ALA A 91 12.24 6.14 -10.60
CA ALA A 91 10.81 6.28 -10.91
C ALA A 91 9.93 5.49 -9.93
N GLY A 92 10.52 4.54 -9.19
CA GLY A 92 9.94 3.78 -8.11
C GLY A 92 9.58 2.35 -8.45
N ALA A 93 10.38 1.72 -9.29
CA ALA A 93 10.43 0.27 -9.35
C ALA A 93 10.86 -0.29 -7.98
N ASN A 94 10.33 -1.45 -7.62
CA ASN A 94 10.69 -2.15 -6.38
C ASN A 94 11.94 -3.00 -6.57
N ASP A 95 12.10 -3.56 -7.78
CA ASP A 95 13.26 -4.40 -8.12
C ASP A 95 13.51 -4.38 -9.63
N PHE A 96 14.69 -4.84 -10.05
CA PHE A 96 14.98 -5.09 -11.46
C PHE A 96 15.78 -6.38 -11.65
N LEU A 97 15.59 -7.01 -12.82
CA LEU A 97 16.29 -8.22 -13.22
C LEU A 97 16.89 -8.05 -14.61
N GLU A 98 18.13 -8.48 -14.76
CA GLU A 98 18.84 -8.42 -16.03
C GLU A 98 18.65 -9.72 -16.84
N LYS A 99 18.29 -9.60 -18.13
CA LYS A 99 18.23 -10.73 -19.07
C LYS A 99 19.66 -11.10 -19.51
N PRO A 100 20.05 -12.40 -19.51
CA PRO A 100 19.24 -13.55 -19.12
C PRO A 100 19.19 -13.74 -17.60
N TYR A 101 18.04 -14.11 -17.05
CA TYR A 101 17.84 -14.42 -15.64
C TYR A 101 17.42 -15.87 -15.44
N GLU A 102 17.77 -16.43 -14.30
CA GLU A 102 17.33 -17.75 -13.88
C GLU A 102 15.88 -17.72 -13.38
N SER A 103 15.12 -18.80 -13.64
CA SER A 103 13.73 -18.90 -13.20
C SER A 103 13.55 -18.65 -11.70
N GLU A 104 14.49 -19.10 -10.89
CA GLU A 104 14.44 -18.90 -9.44
C GLU A 104 14.64 -17.44 -9.03
N GLN A 105 15.40 -16.66 -9.79
CA GLN A 105 15.63 -15.24 -9.50
C GLN A 105 14.32 -14.44 -9.66
N ILE A 106 13.61 -14.63 -10.77
CA ILE A 106 12.33 -13.92 -10.99
C ILE A 106 11.26 -14.38 -10.00
N LEU A 107 11.17 -15.68 -9.68
CA LEU A 107 10.21 -16.16 -8.70
C LEU A 107 10.49 -15.62 -7.30
N ARG A 108 11.75 -15.49 -6.90
CA ARG A 108 12.15 -14.89 -5.64
C ARG A 108 11.79 -13.41 -5.55
N ALA A 109 12.09 -12.64 -6.60
CA ALA A 109 11.73 -11.21 -6.68
C ALA A 109 10.20 -11.02 -6.59
N VAL A 110 9.44 -11.85 -7.30
CA VAL A 110 7.97 -11.81 -7.27
C VAL A 110 7.43 -12.11 -5.87
N ARG A 111 7.93 -13.16 -5.21
CA ARG A 111 7.47 -13.51 -3.86
C ARG A 111 7.76 -12.39 -2.86
N ALA A 112 8.98 -11.83 -2.89
CA ALA A 112 9.33 -10.70 -2.03
C ALA A 112 8.41 -9.49 -2.26
N CYS A 113 8.15 -9.14 -3.51
CA CYS A 113 7.23 -8.04 -3.84
C CYS A 113 5.78 -8.30 -3.41
N LEU A 114 5.30 -9.54 -3.47
CA LEU A 114 3.95 -9.89 -3.01
C LEU A 114 3.83 -9.81 -1.48
N GLU A 115 4.83 -10.30 -0.75
CA GLU A 115 4.87 -10.23 0.73
C GLU A 115 4.89 -8.77 1.21
N ASP A 116 5.74 -7.92 0.62
CA ASP A 116 5.82 -6.50 0.96
C ASP A 116 4.51 -5.76 0.64
N ASN A 117 3.87 -6.08 -0.48
CA ASN A 117 2.60 -5.47 -0.87
C ASN A 117 1.46 -5.87 0.06
N ASP A 118 1.34 -7.15 0.41
CA ASP A 118 0.30 -7.62 1.33
C ASP A 118 0.44 -6.95 2.70
N ALA A 119 1.65 -6.83 3.23
CA ALA A 119 1.93 -6.13 4.48
C ALA A 119 1.55 -4.64 4.40
N ALA A 120 1.86 -3.96 3.29
CA ALA A 120 1.51 -2.55 3.08
C ALA A 120 -0.01 -2.34 2.97
N VAL A 121 -0.71 -3.19 2.22
CA VAL A 121 -2.18 -3.15 2.06
C VAL A 121 -2.88 -3.40 3.40
N ASP A 122 -2.40 -4.37 4.18
CA ASP A 122 -2.97 -4.67 5.50
C ASP A 122 -2.75 -3.52 6.49
N ALA A 123 -1.58 -2.87 6.47
CA ALA A 123 -1.28 -1.70 7.29
C ALA A 123 -2.18 -0.51 6.91
N GLU A 124 -2.39 -0.26 5.62
CA GLU A 124 -3.26 0.81 5.15
C GLU A 124 -4.74 0.53 5.46
N ALA A 125 -5.21 -0.70 5.26
CA ALA A 125 -6.55 -1.11 5.65
C ALA A 125 -6.79 -0.97 7.16
N ALA A 126 -5.76 -1.24 7.98
CA ALA A 126 -5.81 -1.02 9.41
C ALA A 126 -5.91 0.48 9.76
N ARG A 127 -5.09 1.34 9.13
CA ARG A 127 -5.16 2.80 9.29
C ARG A 127 -6.52 3.35 8.89
N ASN A 128 -7.04 2.96 7.74
CA ASN A 128 -8.36 3.38 7.26
C ASN A 128 -9.49 2.96 8.19
N ARG A 129 -9.41 1.76 8.79
CA ARG A 129 -10.37 1.33 9.83
C ARG A 129 -10.32 2.21 11.07
N ILE A 130 -9.14 2.58 11.54
CA ILE A 130 -8.98 3.46 12.69
C ILE A 130 -9.50 4.85 12.36
N GLN A 131 -9.17 5.40 11.19
CA GLN A 131 -9.64 6.71 10.75
C GLN A 131 -11.17 6.77 10.73
N ARG A 132 -11.85 5.78 10.17
CA ARG A 132 -13.33 5.70 10.18
C ARG A 132 -13.91 5.70 11.60
N ARG A 133 -13.26 5.05 12.57
CA ARG A 133 -13.68 5.09 13.98
C ARG A 133 -13.49 6.50 14.55
N MET A 134 -12.39 7.17 14.26
CA MET A 134 -12.14 8.54 14.68
C MET A 134 -13.16 9.53 14.08
N ASP A 135 -13.53 9.34 12.81
CA ASP A 135 -14.54 10.16 12.12
C ASP A 135 -15.96 9.96 12.70
N SER A 136 -16.20 8.81 13.33
CA SER A 136 -17.47 8.54 14.03
C SER A 136 -17.62 9.24 15.38
N LEU A 137 -16.55 9.85 15.91
CA LEU A 137 -16.60 10.60 17.14
C LEU A 137 -17.34 11.93 16.93
N THR A 138 -18.22 12.27 17.87
CA THR A 138 -18.81 13.60 17.92
C THR A 138 -17.74 14.64 18.27
N ALA A 139 -17.99 15.92 18.02
CA ALA A 139 -17.06 16.99 18.36
C ALA A 139 -16.67 16.99 19.87
N ARG A 140 -17.60 16.64 20.74
CA ARG A 140 -17.32 16.54 22.19
C ARG A 140 -16.49 15.31 22.56
N GLU A 141 -16.76 14.17 21.93
CA GLU A 141 -15.95 12.96 22.13
C GLU A 141 -14.52 13.17 21.59
N ARG A 142 -14.37 13.89 20.47
CA ARG A 142 -13.06 14.23 19.93
C ARG A 142 -12.26 15.11 20.90
N GLN A 143 -12.89 16.18 21.43
CA GLN A 143 -12.25 17.03 22.45
C GLN A 143 -11.82 16.24 23.69
N VAL A 144 -12.63 15.27 24.11
CA VAL A 144 -12.27 14.39 25.23
C VAL A 144 -11.10 13.47 24.85
N LEU A 145 -11.09 12.90 23.65
CA LEU A 145 -9.98 12.08 23.16
C LEU A 145 -8.67 12.88 23.12
N ASP A 146 -8.69 14.09 22.56
CA ASP A 146 -7.51 14.96 22.48
C ASP A 146 -6.92 15.23 23.87
N LEU A 147 -7.75 15.53 24.84
CA LEU A 147 -7.32 15.76 26.23
C LEU A 147 -6.82 14.46 26.92
N ILE A 148 -7.36 13.30 26.56
CA ILE A 148 -6.82 12.01 27.01
C ILE A 148 -5.41 11.80 26.44
N MET A 149 -5.20 12.13 25.18
CA MET A 149 -3.89 12.02 24.53
C MET A 149 -2.85 12.97 25.13
N GLU A 150 -3.27 14.13 25.65
CA GLU A 150 -2.43 15.04 26.48
C GLU A 150 -2.13 14.49 27.89
N GLY A 151 -2.71 13.37 28.28
CA GLY A 151 -2.54 12.81 29.63
C GLY A 151 -3.41 13.47 30.70
N ALA A 152 -4.45 14.24 30.34
CA ALA A 152 -5.28 14.94 31.25
C ALA A 152 -6.16 14.02 32.13
N SER A 153 -6.23 14.25 33.42
CA SER A 153 -7.15 13.56 34.32
C SER A 153 -8.61 14.00 34.12
N ASN A 154 -9.57 13.17 34.55
CA ASN A 154 -11.00 13.51 34.42
C ASN A 154 -11.36 14.85 35.02
N LYS A 155 -10.70 15.28 36.13
CA LYS A 155 -10.91 16.60 36.75
C LYS A 155 -10.43 17.73 35.84
N VAL A 156 -9.28 17.54 35.17
CA VAL A 156 -8.71 18.53 34.24
C VAL A 156 -9.59 18.65 33.01
N ILE A 157 -10.02 17.51 32.43
CA ILE A 157 -10.94 17.48 31.30
C ILE A 157 -12.25 18.18 31.62
N ALA A 158 -12.85 17.87 32.77
CA ALA A 158 -14.09 18.50 33.24
C ALA A 158 -13.97 20.04 33.35
N ALA A 159 -12.86 20.51 33.92
CA ALA A 159 -12.59 21.97 34.06
C ALA A 159 -12.39 22.63 32.68
N ARG A 160 -11.57 22.02 31.78
CA ARG A 160 -11.29 22.58 30.43
C ARG A 160 -12.52 22.63 29.53
N LEU A 161 -13.40 21.63 29.64
CA LEU A 161 -14.61 21.54 28.81
C LEU A 161 -15.85 22.15 29.45
N ALA A 162 -15.74 22.68 30.68
CA ALA A 162 -16.83 23.23 31.49
C ALA A 162 -18.01 22.25 31.66
N ILE A 163 -17.71 20.99 32.00
CA ILE A 163 -18.68 19.90 32.24
C ILE A 163 -18.39 19.21 33.57
N SER A 164 -19.33 18.38 34.04
CA SER A 164 -19.11 17.61 35.28
C SER A 164 -18.12 16.43 35.05
N PRO A 165 -17.36 16.01 36.09
CA PRO A 165 -16.54 14.79 35.99
C PRO A 165 -17.34 13.57 35.61
N ARG A 166 -18.58 13.45 36.00
CA ARG A 166 -19.50 12.37 35.63
C ARG A 166 -19.80 12.36 34.11
N THR A 167 -19.95 13.56 33.53
CA THR A 167 -20.13 13.71 32.07
C THR A 167 -18.87 13.32 31.34
N VAL A 168 -17.68 13.59 31.85
CA VAL A 168 -16.40 13.13 31.26
C VAL A 168 -16.32 11.60 31.23
N GLU A 169 -16.74 10.93 32.30
CA GLU A 169 -16.79 9.47 32.36
C GLU A 169 -17.66 8.89 31.24
N ILE A 170 -18.81 9.48 30.98
CA ILE A 170 -19.72 9.07 29.90
C ILE A 170 -19.05 9.26 28.54
N TYR A 171 -18.44 10.42 28.29
CA TYR A 171 -17.74 10.65 27.02
C TYR A 171 -16.54 9.71 26.84
N ARG A 172 -15.77 9.44 27.91
CA ARG A 172 -14.68 8.45 27.87
C ARG A 172 -15.19 7.06 27.52
N ALA A 173 -16.28 6.60 28.11
CA ALA A 173 -16.89 5.31 27.78
C ALA A 173 -17.34 5.25 26.31
N ASN A 174 -17.94 6.33 25.81
CA ASN A 174 -18.33 6.41 24.41
C ASN A 174 -17.11 6.39 23.46
N VAL A 175 -16.06 7.15 23.78
CA VAL A 175 -14.79 7.15 23.03
C VAL A 175 -14.20 5.73 22.99
N MET A 176 -14.06 5.06 24.14
CA MET A 176 -13.56 3.68 24.23
C MET A 176 -14.39 2.73 23.35
N SER A 177 -15.70 2.81 23.44
CA SER A 177 -16.62 1.97 22.66
C SER A 177 -16.49 2.22 21.16
N LYS A 178 -16.52 3.47 20.71
CA LYS A 178 -16.42 3.84 19.28
C LYS A 178 -15.04 3.51 18.69
N MET A 179 -13.99 3.75 19.47
CA MET A 179 -12.62 3.40 19.09
C MET A 179 -12.35 1.89 19.19
N ARG A 180 -13.27 1.11 19.79
CA ARG A 180 -13.14 -0.33 20.07
C ARG A 180 -11.84 -0.63 20.83
N ALA A 181 -11.57 0.13 21.88
CA ALA A 181 -10.43 -0.03 22.74
C ALA A 181 -10.86 -0.59 24.09
N ASP A 182 -10.28 -1.70 24.50
CA ASP A 182 -10.58 -2.37 25.78
C ASP A 182 -9.78 -1.78 26.95
N SER A 183 -8.73 -0.99 26.64
CA SER A 183 -7.90 -0.31 27.63
C SER A 183 -7.43 1.05 27.14
N LEU A 184 -7.06 1.91 28.11
CA LEU A 184 -6.49 3.24 27.80
C LEU A 184 -5.20 3.13 26.97
N SER A 185 -4.35 2.15 27.26
CA SER A 185 -3.12 1.91 26.51
C SER A 185 -3.40 1.51 25.06
N GLU A 186 -4.44 0.74 24.84
CA GLU A 186 -4.87 0.37 23.49
C GLU A 186 -5.45 1.57 22.73
N LEU A 187 -6.27 2.41 23.39
CA LEU A 187 -6.77 3.65 22.82
C LEU A 187 -5.63 4.54 22.36
N ILE A 188 -4.65 4.78 23.23
CA ILE A 188 -3.49 5.64 22.94
C ILE A 188 -2.69 5.06 21.75
N ARG A 189 -2.34 3.77 21.80
CA ARG A 189 -1.60 3.12 20.72
C ARG A 189 -2.32 3.22 19.37
N THR A 190 -3.62 2.91 19.37
CA THR A 190 -4.44 2.97 18.16
C THR A 190 -4.52 4.39 17.59
N THR A 191 -4.65 5.39 18.44
CA THR A 191 -4.72 6.80 18.02
C THR A 191 -3.38 7.29 17.44
N ILE A 192 -2.25 6.91 18.04
CA ILE A 192 -0.91 7.24 17.52
C ILE A 192 -0.68 6.58 16.15
N THR A 193 -1.06 5.32 15.97
CA THR A 193 -0.92 4.59 14.69
C THR A 193 -1.71 5.25 13.55
N ALA A 194 -2.81 5.93 13.86
CA ALA A 194 -3.59 6.69 12.87
C ALA A 194 -2.95 8.04 12.47
N GLY A 195 -1.85 8.45 13.10
CA GLY A 195 -1.21 9.75 12.84
C GLY A 195 -1.99 10.96 13.36
N ALA A 196 -2.82 10.78 14.35
CA ALA A 196 -3.70 11.81 14.95
C ALA A 196 -3.17 12.34 16.30
N ALA A 197 -1.86 12.27 16.50
CA ALA A 197 -1.19 12.85 17.68
C ALA A 197 -0.30 14.01 17.28
#